data_ebef60df250ec59cf6abef0fa594aa95
#
_entry.id   ebef60df250ec59cf6abef0fa594aa95
#
_cell.length_a   1.000
_cell.length_b   1.000
_cell.length_c   1.000
_cell.angle_alpha   90.00
_cell.angle_beta   90.00
_cell.angle_gamma   90.00
#
_symmetry.space_group_name_H-M   'P 1'
#
loop_
_entity.id
_entity.type
_entity.pdbx_description
1 polymer ?
#
loop_
_entity_poly.entity_id
_entity_poly.type
_entity_poly.pdbx_seq_one_letter_code
_entity_poly.pdbx_strand_id
1 'polypeptide(L)'
;MFRRKIYDKLLEWKTESDGRTALLIEGARRVGKSTVVEEFAKNEYESYILIDFSRASKAVKELFEDISDLDYLFLQLQLQYKVDLHERRSLIIFDEVQQCPLARQAIKALVADHRYDYVETGSLISIKRNVKDILIPSEERKISMYPMDHEEFLWAVGDTTTIPLLKKVFDSGKPVGAQIHRKLMRDFRLYMLVGGMPQAVNEYIETNNFRKVDQIKRDILNLYEDDFKKIDPTGKLSSLFDAIPAQLNKNASRYQVSSVLNGERAENILESIAELKDSKTVLVSYHANDPNAGMSNNKDLGKFKLFLSDTGLFTTLMFKDRDFTENIIYEKLLNDKLSANLGYLYKNAVAQILTANGDALFYHTFMNESTRRNYEIDFILARKNKVCPIEVKSSGYKTHASLDAFSRKFSDRILDKYLIYTKDFAKDEDIFCLPIYLVQFL
;
A
#
# COMPACT_ATOMS: atom_id res chain seq x y z
N MET A 1 -15.36 -0.22 14.34
CA MET A 1 -14.17 -0.39 13.45
C MET A 1 -14.62 -0.53 11.99
N PHE A 2 -13.82 -0.09 11.02
CA PHE A 2 -14.09 -0.38 9.60
C PHE A 2 -13.75 -1.84 9.27
N ARG A 3 -14.56 -2.46 8.41
CA ARG A 3 -14.26 -3.78 7.86
C ARG A 3 -12.99 -3.71 6.98
N ARG A 4 -12.05 -4.65 7.18
CA ARG A 4 -10.79 -4.70 6.46
C ARG A 4 -10.53 -6.11 5.93
N LYS A 5 -10.05 -6.22 4.69
CA LYS A 5 -9.71 -7.50 4.04
C LYS A 5 -8.62 -8.29 4.80
N ILE A 6 -7.74 -7.56 5.49
CA ILE A 6 -6.70 -8.21 6.29
C ILE A 6 -7.27 -9.06 7.43
N TYR A 7 -8.50 -8.79 7.89
CA TYR A 7 -9.16 -9.60 8.92
C TYR A 7 -9.33 -11.07 8.47
N ASP A 8 -9.68 -11.29 7.20
CA ASP A 8 -9.80 -12.64 6.64
C ASP A 8 -8.44 -13.36 6.62
N LYS A 9 -7.32 -12.63 6.37
CA LYS A 9 -5.96 -13.18 6.47
C LYS A 9 -5.54 -13.53 7.90
N LEU A 10 -6.06 -12.79 8.89
CA LEU A 10 -5.85 -13.12 10.30
C LEU A 10 -6.57 -14.41 10.68
N LEU A 11 -7.80 -14.62 10.21
CA LEU A 11 -8.56 -15.87 10.39
C LEU A 11 -7.85 -17.07 9.72
N GLU A 12 -7.39 -16.88 8.49
CA GLU A 12 -6.62 -17.89 7.76
C GLU A 12 -5.34 -18.26 8.53
N TRP A 13 -4.56 -17.27 8.98
CA TRP A 13 -3.36 -17.50 9.78
C TRP A 13 -3.68 -18.26 11.07
N LYS A 14 -4.70 -17.85 11.84
CA LYS A 14 -5.09 -18.53 13.08
C LYS A 14 -5.37 -20.03 12.84
N THR A 15 -6.09 -20.31 11.76
CA THR A 15 -6.47 -21.71 11.40
C THR A 15 -5.29 -22.53 10.90
N GLU A 16 -4.46 -21.95 10.00
CA GLU A 16 -3.34 -22.67 9.38
C GLU A 16 -2.13 -22.81 10.29
N SER A 17 -1.84 -21.78 11.10
CA SER A 17 -0.68 -21.76 11.98
C SER A 17 -0.85 -22.73 13.14
N ASP A 18 -2.05 -22.81 13.70
CA ASP A 18 -2.34 -23.59 14.90
C ASP A 18 -1.28 -23.38 16.00
N GLY A 19 -0.89 -22.12 16.23
CA GLY A 19 0.12 -21.69 17.22
C GLY A 19 1.57 -21.99 16.87
N ARG A 20 1.86 -22.49 15.67
CA ARG A 20 3.22 -22.81 15.24
C ARG A 20 4.00 -21.62 14.70
N THR A 21 3.35 -20.52 14.44
CA THR A 21 4.00 -19.27 14.00
C THR A 21 3.31 -18.06 14.63
N ALA A 22 4.11 -17.04 14.98
CA ALA A 22 3.59 -15.70 15.24
C ALA A 22 3.26 -14.99 13.92
N LEU A 23 2.48 -13.92 14.01
CA LEU A 23 2.13 -13.09 12.85
C LEU A 23 2.63 -11.66 13.03
N LEU A 24 3.51 -11.19 12.15
CA LEU A 24 3.92 -9.79 12.08
C LEU A 24 3.10 -9.05 11.02
N ILE A 25 2.37 -8.01 11.44
CA ILE A 25 1.64 -7.12 10.54
C ILE A 25 2.47 -5.86 10.28
N GLU A 26 3.02 -5.77 9.09
CA GLU A 26 3.78 -4.63 8.61
C GLU A 26 2.87 -3.64 7.87
N GLY A 27 3.11 -2.35 8.00
CA GLY A 27 2.36 -1.34 7.25
C GLY A 27 2.72 0.07 7.64
N ALA A 28 2.37 1.04 6.80
CA ALA A 28 2.59 2.44 7.09
C ALA A 28 1.93 2.85 8.42
N ARG A 29 2.41 3.94 8.98
CA ARG A 29 1.80 4.51 10.19
C ARG A 29 0.37 4.95 9.89
N ARG A 30 -0.57 4.79 10.87
CA ARG A 30 -1.98 5.20 10.76
C ARG A 30 -2.86 4.39 9.79
N VAL A 31 -2.41 3.26 9.25
CA VAL A 31 -3.25 2.37 8.41
C VAL A 31 -4.26 1.52 9.21
N GLY A 32 -4.17 1.51 10.57
CA GLY A 32 -5.11 0.83 11.45
C GLY A 32 -4.68 -0.55 11.94
N LYS A 33 -3.37 -0.88 11.94
CA LYS A 33 -2.84 -2.18 12.40
C LYS A 33 -3.32 -2.57 13.78
N SER A 34 -3.02 -1.76 14.80
CA SER A 34 -3.37 -2.03 16.19
C SER A 34 -4.89 -2.21 16.39
N THR A 35 -5.67 -1.38 15.68
CA THR A 35 -7.14 -1.44 15.76
C THR A 35 -7.71 -2.76 15.21
N VAL A 36 -7.20 -3.24 14.07
CA VAL A 36 -7.72 -4.49 13.49
C VAL A 36 -7.29 -5.71 14.29
N VAL A 37 -6.07 -5.69 14.86
CA VAL A 37 -5.58 -6.79 15.70
C VAL A 37 -6.33 -6.86 17.02
N GLU A 38 -6.60 -5.70 17.65
CA GLU A 38 -7.37 -5.66 18.89
C GLU A 38 -8.81 -6.14 18.67
N GLU A 39 -9.45 -5.76 17.56
CA GLU A 39 -10.78 -6.24 17.19
C GLU A 39 -10.79 -7.75 16.91
N PHE A 40 -9.77 -8.23 16.21
CA PHE A 40 -9.59 -9.67 15.98
C PHE A 40 -9.43 -10.43 17.30
N ALA A 41 -8.64 -9.90 18.24
CA ALA A 41 -8.47 -10.50 19.55
C ALA A 41 -9.79 -10.59 20.32
N LYS A 42 -10.59 -9.51 20.31
CA LYS A 42 -11.91 -9.45 20.99
C LYS A 42 -12.92 -10.44 20.45
N ASN A 43 -12.87 -10.71 19.15
CA ASN A 43 -13.87 -11.53 18.48
C ASN A 43 -13.50 -13.01 18.43
N GLU A 44 -12.19 -13.31 18.38
CA GLU A 44 -11.69 -14.65 18.02
C GLU A 44 -11.00 -15.37 19.19
N TYR A 45 -10.79 -14.70 20.33
CA TYR A 45 -10.14 -15.28 21.51
C TYR A 45 -10.96 -15.04 22.77
N GLU A 46 -10.81 -15.93 23.77
CA GLU A 46 -11.49 -15.80 25.06
C GLU A 46 -10.90 -14.67 25.90
N SER A 47 -9.57 -14.49 25.81
CA SER A 47 -8.88 -13.37 26.44
C SER A 47 -7.69 -12.92 25.60
N TYR A 48 -7.20 -11.73 25.84
CA TYR A 48 -5.99 -11.22 25.17
C TYR A 48 -5.24 -10.22 26.07
N ILE A 49 -3.93 -10.15 25.86
CA ILE A 49 -3.09 -9.08 26.40
C ILE A 49 -2.57 -8.24 25.22
N LEU A 50 -2.78 -6.91 25.28
CA LEU A 50 -2.19 -5.96 24.34
C LEU A 50 -1.08 -5.19 25.05
N ILE A 51 0.15 -5.40 24.62
CA ILE A 51 1.35 -4.71 25.10
C ILE A 51 1.73 -3.65 24.08
N ASP A 52 1.33 -2.40 24.31
CA ASP A 52 1.81 -1.23 23.53
C ASP A 52 3.21 -0.84 24.03
N PHE A 53 4.24 -1.27 23.32
CA PHE A 53 5.64 -0.99 23.73
C PHE A 53 6.03 0.48 23.62
N SER A 54 5.24 1.32 22.97
CA SER A 54 5.45 2.77 22.96
C SER A 54 5.13 3.42 24.31
N ARG A 55 4.25 2.76 25.10
CA ARG A 55 3.75 3.23 26.40
C ARG A 55 4.08 2.28 27.57
N ALA A 56 4.51 1.07 27.26
CA ALA A 56 4.83 0.07 28.28
C ALA A 56 5.87 0.58 29.27
N SER A 57 5.67 0.28 30.56
CA SER A 57 6.60 0.62 31.60
C SER A 57 7.95 -0.08 31.40
N LYS A 58 9.01 0.47 32.01
CA LYS A 58 10.33 -0.16 31.99
C LYS A 58 10.27 -1.58 32.53
N ALA A 59 9.52 -1.79 33.61
CA ALA A 59 9.36 -3.11 34.25
C ALA A 59 8.76 -4.15 33.26
N VAL A 60 7.78 -3.78 32.42
CA VAL A 60 7.24 -4.69 31.39
C VAL A 60 8.27 -5.01 30.31
N LYS A 61 9.09 -4.04 29.90
CA LYS A 61 10.15 -4.28 28.90
C LYS A 61 11.26 -5.16 29.44
N GLU A 62 11.64 -4.99 30.71
CA GLU A 62 12.64 -5.79 31.41
C GLU A 62 12.25 -7.27 31.57
N LEU A 63 10.95 -7.63 31.53
CA LEU A 63 10.50 -9.02 31.53
C LEU A 63 11.03 -9.81 30.31
N PHE A 64 11.35 -9.14 29.22
CA PHE A 64 11.88 -9.77 28.01
C PHE A 64 13.41 -9.84 27.97
N GLU A 65 14.12 -9.34 29.00
CA GLU A 65 15.58 -9.47 29.12
C GLU A 65 15.99 -10.87 29.50
N ASP A 66 15.18 -11.55 30.33
CA ASP A 66 15.38 -12.95 30.71
C ASP A 66 14.09 -13.75 30.54
N ILE A 67 14.06 -14.57 29.49
CA ILE A 67 12.93 -15.46 29.16
C ILE A 67 13.22 -16.93 29.50
N SER A 68 14.16 -17.21 30.40
CA SER A 68 14.49 -18.56 30.83
C SER A 68 13.35 -19.24 31.61
N ASP A 69 12.51 -18.44 32.31
CA ASP A 69 11.31 -18.87 33.01
C ASP A 69 10.05 -18.23 32.37
N LEU A 70 9.43 -18.95 31.45
CA LEU A 70 8.21 -18.50 30.78
C LEU A 70 6.99 -18.51 31.71
N ASP A 71 6.96 -19.36 32.73
CA ASP A 71 5.85 -19.38 33.69
C ASP A 71 5.84 -18.10 34.50
N TYR A 72 7.00 -17.65 34.92
CA TYR A 72 7.16 -16.37 35.61
C TYR A 72 6.81 -15.19 34.69
N LEU A 73 7.26 -15.20 33.43
CA LEU A 73 6.92 -14.17 32.43
C LEU A 73 5.38 -14.03 32.28
N PHE A 74 4.69 -15.14 32.05
CA PHE A 74 3.24 -15.09 31.85
C PHE A 74 2.49 -14.71 33.13
N LEU A 75 2.95 -15.16 34.29
CA LEU A 75 2.38 -14.76 35.58
C LEU A 75 2.46 -13.23 35.76
N GLN A 76 3.64 -12.64 35.49
CA GLN A 76 3.84 -11.21 35.61
C GLN A 76 2.97 -10.42 34.61
N LEU A 77 2.86 -10.88 33.35
CA LEU A 77 1.98 -10.25 32.37
C LEU A 77 0.49 -10.32 32.80
N GLN A 78 0.02 -11.46 33.28
CA GLN A 78 -1.35 -11.63 33.76
C GLN A 78 -1.64 -10.68 34.95
N LEU A 79 -0.74 -10.58 35.91
CA LEU A 79 -0.85 -9.68 37.06
C LEU A 79 -0.85 -8.20 36.62
N GLN A 80 0.06 -7.83 35.71
CA GLN A 80 0.20 -6.44 35.23
C GLN A 80 -1.01 -5.97 34.44
N TYR A 81 -1.55 -6.83 33.57
CA TYR A 81 -2.67 -6.50 32.69
C TYR A 81 -4.03 -6.92 33.25
N LYS A 82 -4.05 -7.67 34.39
CA LYS A 82 -5.25 -8.19 35.06
C LYS A 82 -6.11 -9.03 34.11
N VAL A 83 -5.48 -9.90 33.35
CA VAL A 83 -6.07 -10.80 32.37
C VAL A 83 -5.68 -12.21 32.70
N ASP A 84 -6.65 -13.14 32.74
CA ASP A 84 -6.40 -14.57 32.84
C ASP A 84 -6.18 -15.14 31.43
N LEU A 85 -5.04 -15.80 31.22
CA LEU A 85 -4.65 -16.40 29.95
C LEU A 85 -5.01 -17.87 29.91
N HIS A 86 -5.69 -18.30 28.85
CA HIS A 86 -6.13 -19.67 28.61
C HIS A 86 -5.32 -20.32 27.49
N GLU A 87 -4.74 -21.49 27.75
CA GLU A 87 -3.93 -22.21 26.76
C GLU A 87 -4.71 -22.41 25.45
N ARG A 88 -4.09 -22.10 24.33
CA ARG A 88 -4.63 -22.16 22.96
C ARG A 88 -5.89 -21.33 22.69
N ARG A 89 -6.33 -20.49 23.65
CA ARG A 89 -7.54 -19.66 23.54
C ARG A 89 -7.28 -18.18 23.84
N SER A 90 -6.02 -17.83 24.10
CA SER A 90 -5.63 -16.43 24.35
C SER A 90 -4.63 -15.94 23.31
N LEU A 91 -4.69 -14.61 23.03
CA LEU A 91 -3.78 -13.92 22.14
C LEU A 91 -2.92 -12.92 22.92
N ILE A 92 -1.62 -12.92 22.67
CA ILE A 92 -0.72 -11.86 23.16
C ILE A 92 -0.32 -10.97 21.98
N ILE A 93 -0.60 -9.68 22.08
CA ILE A 93 -0.35 -8.68 21.03
C ILE A 93 0.84 -7.83 21.45
N PHE A 94 1.88 -7.79 20.61
CA PHE A 94 3.04 -6.92 20.72
C PHE A 94 2.88 -5.74 19.76
N ASP A 95 2.29 -4.65 20.25
CA ASP A 95 2.07 -3.44 19.45
C ASP A 95 3.31 -2.54 19.50
N GLU A 96 3.69 -1.96 18.33
CA GLU A 96 4.92 -1.17 18.14
C GLU A 96 6.18 -1.94 18.60
N VAL A 97 6.31 -3.22 18.21
CA VAL A 97 7.34 -4.16 18.68
C VAL A 97 8.77 -3.66 18.50
N GLN A 98 9.02 -2.74 17.57
CA GLN A 98 10.33 -2.10 17.40
C GLN A 98 10.79 -1.29 18.61
N GLN A 99 9.89 -0.94 19.53
CA GLN A 99 10.23 -0.25 20.78
C GLN A 99 10.75 -1.20 21.88
N CYS A 100 10.66 -2.53 21.64
CA CYS A 100 11.21 -3.56 22.50
C CYS A 100 11.77 -4.73 21.66
N PRO A 101 12.98 -4.59 21.08
CA PRO A 101 13.56 -5.62 20.22
C PRO A 101 13.67 -7.00 20.88
N LEU A 102 13.91 -7.05 22.19
CA LEU A 102 14.01 -8.31 22.95
C LEU A 102 12.69 -9.07 23.00
N ALA A 103 11.55 -8.37 23.07
CA ALA A 103 10.23 -9.02 22.97
C ALA A 103 10.05 -9.71 21.62
N ARG A 104 10.52 -9.09 20.52
CA ARG A 104 10.51 -9.72 19.20
C ARG A 104 11.47 -10.91 19.13
N GLN A 105 12.65 -10.83 19.71
CA GLN A 105 13.58 -11.95 19.79
C GLN A 105 12.98 -13.12 20.58
N ALA A 106 12.19 -12.84 21.63
CA ALA A 106 11.51 -13.84 22.44
C ALA A 106 10.48 -14.68 21.68
N ILE A 107 9.95 -14.19 20.56
CA ILE A 107 8.91 -14.87 19.76
C ILE A 107 9.27 -16.33 19.46
N LYS A 108 10.54 -16.62 19.17
CA LYS A 108 10.97 -17.99 18.92
C LYS A 108 10.69 -18.93 20.10
N ALA A 109 11.03 -18.51 21.31
CA ALA A 109 10.81 -19.30 22.52
C ALA A 109 9.32 -19.36 22.88
N LEU A 110 8.60 -18.23 22.72
CA LEU A 110 7.18 -18.11 23.01
C LEU A 110 6.34 -19.01 22.09
N VAL A 111 6.65 -19.06 20.79
CA VAL A 111 5.99 -19.95 19.84
C VAL A 111 6.32 -21.42 20.12
N ALA A 112 7.58 -21.73 20.48
CA ALA A 112 8.00 -23.08 20.83
C ALA A 112 7.31 -23.61 22.09
N ASP A 113 6.98 -22.75 23.04
CA ASP A 113 6.20 -23.07 24.25
C ASP A 113 4.73 -23.45 23.92
N HIS A 114 4.17 -22.93 22.83
CA HIS A 114 2.88 -23.32 22.25
C HIS A 114 1.64 -23.04 23.10
N ARG A 115 1.70 -22.34 24.21
CA ARG A 115 0.54 -22.04 25.07
C ARG A 115 -0.39 -20.98 24.48
N TYR A 116 0.14 -19.95 23.80
CA TYR A 116 -0.64 -18.82 23.32
C TYR A 116 -0.33 -18.52 21.85
N ASP A 117 -1.21 -17.75 21.21
CA ASP A 117 -0.95 -17.19 19.89
C ASP A 117 -0.33 -15.78 20.04
N TYR A 118 0.48 -15.37 19.06
CA TYR A 118 1.20 -14.09 19.11
C TYR A 118 1.02 -13.31 17.82
N VAL A 119 0.64 -12.03 17.96
CA VAL A 119 0.58 -11.08 16.84
C VAL A 119 1.43 -9.87 17.18
N GLU A 120 2.31 -9.53 16.25
CA GLU A 120 3.17 -8.36 16.33
C GLU A 120 2.69 -7.29 15.34
N THR A 121 2.75 -6.02 15.74
CA THR A 121 2.55 -4.91 14.82
C THR A 121 3.75 -3.97 14.88
N GLY A 122 4.03 -3.31 13.76
CA GLY A 122 5.08 -2.30 13.72
C GLY A 122 5.26 -1.67 12.35
N SER A 123 5.99 -0.56 12.29
CA SER A 123 6.45 -0.01 11.02
C SER A 123 7.77 -0.66 10.62
N LEU A 124 7.84 -1.21 9.41
CA LEU A 124 8.99 -2.02 8.96
C LEU A 124 10.31 -1.24 8.99
N ILE A 125 10.28 0.04 8.69
CA ILE A 125 11.45 0.92 8.71
C ILE A 125 12.07 1.01 10.11
N SER A 126 11.23 1.19 11.13
CA SER A 126 11.69 1.25 12.52
C SER A 126 12.11 -0.13 13.02
N ILE A 127 11.41 -1.19 12.57
CA ILE A 127 11.77 -2.57 12.88
C ILE A 127 13.19 -2.89 12.39
N LYS A 128 13.51 -2.65 11.11
CA LYS A 128 14.83 -2.98 10.54
C LYS A 128 15.99 -2.27 11.24
N ARG A 129 15.81 -1.04 11.66
CA ARG A 129 16.87 -0.30 12.38
C ARG A 129 17.10 -0.79 13.80
N ASN A 130 16.03 -1.07 14.52
CA ASN A 130 16.11 -1.45 15.92
C ASN A 130 16.43 -2.93 16.15
N VAL A 131 16.46 -3.74 15.07
CA VAL A 131 16.74 -5.19 15.16
C VAL A 131 18.12 -5.58 14.65
N LYS A 132 19.06 -4.61 14.47
CA LYS A 132 20.42 -4.91 14.01
C LYS A 132 21.16 -5.90 14.91
N ASP A 133 20.83 -5.90 16.20
CA ASP A 133 21.53 -6.65 17.24
C ASP A 133 20.69 -7.82 17.81
N ILE A 134 19.57 -8.19 17.19
CA ILE A 134 18.75 -9.33 17.62
C ILE A 134 18.64 -10.40 16.54
N LEU A 135 18.40 -11.63 16.98
CA LEU A 135 18.06 -12.74 16.10
C LEU A 135 16.59 -12.58 15.64
N ILE A 136 16.38 -12.44 14.33
CA ILE A 136 15.02 -12.40 13.75
C ILE A 136 14.40 -13.79 13.87
N PRO A 137 13.20 -13.93 14.46
CA PRO A 137 12.55 -15.23 14.60
C PRO A 137 12.25 -15.85 13.24
N SER A 138 12.55 -17.14 13.10
CA SER A 138 12.16 -17.95 11.93
C SER A 138 10.69 -18.38 11.97
N GLU A 139 10.10 -18.37 13.14
CA GLU A 139 8.72 -18.73 13.46
C GLU A 139 7.73 -17.56 13.25
N GLU A 140 8.12 -16.53 12.51
CA GLU A 140 7.33 -15.33 12.22
C GLU A 140 6.82 -15.36 10.77
N ARG A 141 5.50 -15.35 10.58
CA ARG A 141 4.87 -15.11 9.28
C ARG A 141 4.62 -13.58 9.13
N LYS A 142 4.83 -13.04 7.95
CA LYS A 142 4.68 -11.61 7.68
C LYS A 142 3.54 -11.33 6.72
N ILE A 143 2.70 -10.36 7.06
CA ILE A 143 1.67 -9.83 6.16
C ILE A 143 1.76 -8.31 6.11
N SER A 144 1.49 -7.74 4.93
CA SER A 144 1.46 -6.28 4.74
C SER A 144 0.03 -5.76 4.81
N MET A 145 -0.16 -4.68 5.59
CA MET A 145 -1.41 -3.92 5.65
C MET A 145 -1.22 -2.58 4.95
N TYR A 146 -2.04 -2.35 3.93
CA TYR A 146 -2.06 -1.11 3.15
C TYR A 146 -3.19 -0.18 3.62
N PRO A 147 -3.22 1.10 3.20
CA PRO A 147 -4.41 1.93 3.29
C PRO A 147 -5.61 1.21 2.69
N MET A 148 -6.83 1.59 3.06
CA MET A 148 -8.05 0.99 2.49
C MET A 148 -8.00 1.05 0.97
N ASP A 149 -8.31 -0.06 0.32
CA ASP A 149 -8.55 -0.08 -1.11
C ASP A 149 -9.96 0.45 -1.45
N HIS A 150 -10.30 0.48 -2.73
CA HIS A 150 -11.60 1.01 -3.17
C HIS A 150 -12.79 0.23 -2.59
N GLU A 151 -12.67 -1.10 -2.48
CA GLU A 151 -13.74 -1.92 -1.91
C GLU A 151 -13.90 -1.68 -0.40
N GLU A 152 -12.81 -1.62 0.35
CA GLU A 152 -12.83 -1.31 1.79
C GLU A 152 -13.38 0.10 2.06
N PHE A 153 -13.06 1.06 1.18
CA PHE A 153 -13.64 2.41 1.23
C PHE A 153 -15.16 2.38 1.00
N LEU A 154 -15.64 1.63 0.00
CA LEU A 154 -17.07 1.48 -0.26
C LEU A 154 -17.78 0.82 0.95
N TRP A 155 -17.19 -0.21 1.55
CA TRP A 155 -17.73 -0.78 2.78
C TRP A 155 -17.85 0.25 3.91
N ALA A 156 -16.83 1.10 4.07
CA ALA A 156 -16.83 2.14 5.09
C ALA A 156 -17.95 3.16 4.90
N VAL A 157 -18.30 3.51 3.66
CA VAL A 157 -19.43 4.41 3.34
C VAL A 157 -20.78 3.68 3.20
N GLY A 158 -20.85 2.39 3.54
CA GLY A 158 -22.09 1.61 3.60
C GLY A 158 -22.47 0.87 2.31
N ASP A 159 -21.59 0.84 1.30
CA ASP A 159 -21.82 0.10 0.04
C ASP A 159 -21.05 -1.23 0.01
N THR A 160 -21.76 -2.32 0.20
CA THR A 160 -21.21 -3.69 0.12
C THR A 160 -21.58 -4.40 -1.18
N THR A 161 -22.34 -3.77 -2.05
CA THR A 161 -22.95 -4.40 -3.23
C THR A 161 -22.28 -4.04 -4.54
N THR A 162 -21.70 -2.85 -4.66
CA THR A 162 -21.13 -2.35 -5.91
C THR A 162 -20.00 -3.24 -6.42
N ILE A 163 -19.02 -3.62 -5.59
CA ILE A 163 -17.87 -4.41 -6.06
C ILE A 163 -18.26 -5.82 -6.51
N PRO A 164 -19.08 -6.61 -5.78
CA PRO A 164 -19.56 -7.89 -6.29
C PRO A 164 -20.30 -7.81 -7.64
N LEU A 165 -21.05 -6.72 -7.85
CA LEU A 165 -21.73 -6.50 -9.14
C LEU A 165 -20.74 -6.10 -10.24
N LEU A 166 -19.75 -5.26 -9.93
CA LEU A 166 -18.69 -4.90 -10.87
C LEU A 166 -17.85 -6.10 -11.28
N LYS A 167 -17.63 -7.07 -10.39
CA LYS A 167 -16.97 -8.34 -10.76
C LYS A 167 -17.75 -9.07 -11.85
N LYS A 168 -19.08 -9.15 -11.75
CA LYS A 168 -19.92 -9.75 -12.79
C LYS A 168 -19.85 -8.97 -14.11
N VAL A 169 -19.78 -7.64 -14.05
CA VAL A 169 -19.59 -6.78 -15.22
C VAL A 169 -18.25 -7.08 -15.89
N PHE A 170 -17.17 -7.11 -15.10
CA PHE A 170 -15.83 -7.45 -15.58
C PHE A 170 -15.81 -8.82 -16.27
N ASP A 171 -16.37 -9.85 -15.63
CA ASP A 171 -16.42 -11.21 -16.16
C ASP A 171 -17.28 -11.31 -17.43
N SER A 172 -18.34 -10.48 -17.55
CA SER A 172 -19.21 -10.45 -18.76
C SER A 172 -18.58 -9.73 -19.94
N GLY A 173 -17.58 -8.86 -19.70
CA GLY A 173 -16.98 -8.02 -20.74
C GLY A 173 -17.95 -7.05 -21.41
N LYS A 174 -18.96 -6.55 -20.66
CA LYS A 174 -19.99 -5.64 -21.19
C LYS A 174 -19.96 -4.27 -20.52
N PRO A 175 -20.26 -3.18 -21.23
CA PRO A 175 -20.37 -1.85 -20.64
C PRO A 175 -21.54 -1.75 -19.66
N VAL A 176 -21.43 -0.91 -18.65
CA VAL A 176 -22.50 -0.64 -17.66
C VAL A 176 -23.50 0.43 -18.17
N GLY A 177 -23.16 1.17 -19.20
CA GLY A 177 -23.93 2.27 -19.75
C GLY A 177 -23.63 3.63 -19.12
N ALA A 178 -23.84 4.69 -19.88
CA ALA A 178 -23.34 6.03 -19.58
C ALA A 178 -23.78 6.61 -18.23
N GLN A 179 -24.99 6.31 -17.76
CA GLN A 179 -25.50 6.82 -16.50
C GLN A 179 -24.81 6.16 -15.29
N ILE A 180 -24.74 4.84 -15.31
CA ILE A 180 -24.09 4.05 -14.24
C ILE A 180 -22.59 4.34 -14.23
N HIS A 181 -21.96 4.35 -15.40
CA HIS A 181 -20.55 4.68 -15.55
C HIS A 181 -20.19 6.04 -14.92
N ARG A 182 -20.99 7.10 -15.18
CA ARG A 182 -20.76 8.42 -14.58
C ARG A 182 -20.82 8.39 -13.05
N LYS A 183 -21.77 7.64 -12.47
CA LYS A 183 -21.87 7.46 -11.01
C LYS A 183 -20.63 6.76 -10.49
N LEU A 184 -20.25 5.61 -11.04
CA LEU A 184 -19.08 4.82 -10.62
C LEU A 184 -17.78 5.62 -10.72
N MET A 185 -17.60 6.40 -11.79
CA MET A 185 -16.44 7.29 -11.94
C MET A 185 -16.41 8.39 -10.89
N ARG A 186 -17.57 8.96 -10.52
CA ARG A 186 -17.65 9.94 -9.44
C ARG A 186 -17.29 9.33 -8.09
N ASP A 187 -17.82 8.14 -7.79
CA ASP A 187 -17.56 7.42 -6.53
C ASP A 187 -16.09 7.01 -6.44
N PHE A 188 -15.49 6.56 -7.55
CA PHE A 188 -14.06 6.26 -7.60
C PHE A 188 -13.18 7.52 -7.42
N ARG A 189 -13.55 8.65 -8.02
CA ARG A 189 -12.84 9.92 -7.80
C ARG A 189 -12.96 10.39 -6.36
N LEU A 190 -14.10 10.19 -5.71
CA LEU A 190 -14.26 10.45 -4.28
C LEU A 190 -13.26 9.62 -3.46
N TYR A 191 -13.14 8.33 -3.74
CA TYR A 191 -12.12 7.48 -3.12
C TYR A 191 -10.71 8.02 -3.35
N MET A 192 -10.36 8.43 -4.58
CA MET A 192 -9.05 9.00 -4.88
C MET A 192 -8.77 10.30 -4.10
N LEU A 193 -9.80 11.09 -3.79
CA LEU A 193 -9.67 12.35 -3.07
C LEU A 193 -9.59 12.18 -1.56
N VAL A 194 -10.45 11.33 -0.99
CA VAL A 194 -10.45 11.04 0.45
C VAL A 194 -9.25 10.16 0.81
N GLY A 195 -8.97 9.15 -0.01
CA GLY A 195 -7.97 8.14 0.22
C GLY A 195 -8.46 6.97 1.05
N GLY A 196 -7.52 6.09 1.40
CA GLY A 196 -7.77 4.90 2.21
C GLY A 196 -7.24 4.98 3.64
N MET A 197 -6.79 6.16 4.11
CA MET A 197 -6.35 6.32 5.49
C MET A 197 -7.56 6.33 6.42
N PRO A 198 -7.71 5.38 7.39
CA PRO A 198 -8.93 5.23 8.19
C PRO A 198 -9.40 6.50 8.89
N GLN A 199 -8.47 7.33 9.36
CA GLN A 199 -8.81 8.61 10.00
C GLN A 199 -9.42 9.61 9.00
N ALA A 200 -8.88 9.68 7.77
CA ALA A 200 -9.40 10.56 6.72
C ALA A 200 -10.79 10.09 6.24
N VAL A 201 -10.97 8.76 6.10
CA VAL A 201 -12.26 8.14 5.75
C VAL A 201 -13.31 8.42 6.84
N ASN A 202 -12.95 8.25 8.11
CA ASN A 202 -13.85 8.52 9.23
C ASN A 202 -14.28 10.00 9.26
N GLU A 203 -13.34 10.92 9.13
CA GLU A 203 -13.62 12.37 9.09
C GLU A 203 -14.56 12.72 7.92
N TYR A 204 -14.36 12.08 6.75
CA TYR A 204 -15.26 12.27 5.62
C TYR A 204 -16.69 11.79 5.93
N ILE A 205 -16.84 10.60 6.51
CA ILE A 205 -18.15 10.03 6.86
C ILE A 205 -18.89 10.91 7.89
N GLU A 206 -18.18 11.38 8.90
CA GLU A 206 -18.78 12.16 9.99
C GLU A 206 -19.15 13.59 9.56
N THR A 207 -18.35 14.21 8.70
CA THR A 207 -18.47 15.67 8.45
C THR A 207 -18.81 16.04 7.00
N ASN A 208 -18.59 15.14 6.04
CA ASN A 208 -18.64 15.41 4.59
C ASN A 208 -17.89 16.71 4.21
N ASN A 209 -16.79 17.01 4.91
CA ASN A 209 -16.03 18.25 4.78
C ASN A 209 -14.59 17.97 4.31
N PHE A 210 -14.31 18.25 3.04
CA PHE A 210 -13.00 18.01 2.45
C PHE A 210 -11.87 18.83 3.11
N ARG A 211 -12.14 20.01 3.68
CA ARG A 211 -11.11 20.77 4.38
C ARG A 211 -10.63 20.04 5.63
N LYS A 212 -11.56 19.44 6.39
CA LYS A 212 -11.20 18.64 7.57
C LYS A 212 -10.47 17.36 7.18
N VAL A 213 -10.92 16.69 6.13
CA VAL A 213 -10.24 15.52 5.57
C VAL A 213 -8.81 15.89 5.12
N ASP A 214 -8.63 17.03 4.45
CA ASP A 214 -7.30 17.50 4.02
C ASP A 214 -6.39 17.77 5.23
N GLN A 215 -6.91 18.36 6.31
CA GLN A 215 -6.14 18.58 7.54
C GLN A 215 -5.63 17.27 8.14
N ILE A 216 -6.50 16.25 8.26
CA ILE A 216 -6.10 14.92 8.75
C ILE A 216 -4.99 14.33 7.87
N LYS A 217 -5.08 14.46 6.55
CA LYS A 217 -4.07 13.96 5.61
C LYS A 217 -2.74 14.71 5.75
N ARG A 218 -2.77 16.03 5.96
CA ARG A 218 -1.57 16.83 6.25
C ARG A 218 -0.89 16.39 7.54
N ASP A 219 -1.68 16.14 8.59
CA ASP A 219 -1.13 15.65 9.87
C ASP A 219 -0.46 14.28 9.70
N ILE A 220 -1.02 13.39 8.85
CA ILE A 220 -0.41 12.10 8.53
C ILE A 220 0.89 12.29 7.72
N LEU A 221 0.91 13.19 6.73
CA LEU A 221 2.11 13.49 5.95
C LEU A 221 3.23 14.06 6.83
N ASN A 222 2.91 14.97 7.77
CA ASN A 222 3.86 15.52 8.73
C ASN A 222 4.46 14.41 9.61
N LEU A 223 3.65 13.44 10.06
CA LEU A 223 4.16 12.29 10.81
C LEU A 223 5.14 11.44 9.98
N TYR A 224 4.89 11.26 8.69
CA TYR A 224 5.81 10.54 7.80
C TYR A 224 7.12 11.30 7.63
N GLU A 225 7.07 12.61 7.46
CA GLU A 225 8.27 13.44 7.38
C GLU A 225 9.11 13.39 8.66
N ASP A 226 8.45 13.42 9.83
CA ASP A 226 9.15 13.29 11.11
C ASP A 226 9.81 11.92 11.26
N ASP A 227 9.15 10.86 10.79
CA ASP A 227 9.75 9.53 10.79
C ASP A 227 10.93 9.45 9.79
N PHE A 228 10.83 10.06 8.61
CA PHE A 228 11.95 10.14 7.65
C PHE A 228 13.13 10.93 8.21
N LYS A 229 12.91 12.06 8.89
CA LYS A 229 13.99 12.85 9.52
C LYS A 229 14.72 12.07 10.62
N LYS A 230 14.02 11.21 11.38
CA LYS A 230 14.66 10.32 12.37
C LYS A 230 15.56 9.28 11.71
N ILE A 231 15.18 8.83 10.52
CA ILE A 231 15.89 7.82 9.74
C ILE A 231 17.07 8.46 9.01
N ASP A 232 16.80 9.54 8.31
CA ASP A 232 17.76 10.29 7.51
C ASP A 232 17.78 11.77 7.91
N PRO A 233 18.65 12.16 8.88
CA PRO A 233 18.81 13.55 9.27
C PRO A 233 19.30 14.48 8.15
N THR A 234 19.82 13.92 7.03
CA THR A 234 20.25 14.72 5.86
C THR A 234 19.08 15.26 5.05
N GLY A 235 17.85 14.71 5.25
CA GLY A 235 16.64 15.12 4.58
C GLY A 235 16.47 14.56 3.16
N LYS A 236 17.32 13.66 2.70
CA LYS A 236 17.21 13.03 1.36
C LYS A 236 15.89 12.27 1.22
N LEU A 237 15.51 11.48 2.24
CA LEU A 237 14.25 10.72 2.22
C LEU A 237 13.05 11.63 2.07
N SER A 238 12.96 12.71 2.86
CA SER A 238 11.87 13.68 2.78
C SER A 238 11.83 14.35 1.41
N SER A 239 12.99 14.77 0.87
CA SER A 239 13.06 15.39 -0.45
C SER A 239 12.61 14.47 -1.57
N LEU A 240 12.99 13.19 -1.52
CA LEU A 240 12.56 12.18 -2.49
C LEU A 240 11.05 11.92 -2.41
N PHE A 241 10.51 11.84 -1.20
CA PHE A 241 9.08 11.65 -0.97
C PHE A 241 8.26 12.84 -1.50
N ASP A 242 8.62 14.06 -1.12
CA ASP A 242 7.92 15.28 -1.50
C ASP A 242 7.88 15.54 -3.01
N ALA A 243 8.93 15.13 -3.70
CA ALA A 243 9.03 15.32 -5.14
C ALA A 243 8.19 14.33 -5.97
N ILE A 244 7.60 13.29 -5.37
CA ILE A 244 6.87 12.23 -6.11
C ILE A 244 5.81 12.81 -7.06
N PRO A 245 4.88 13.68 -6.64
CA PRO A 245 3.87 14.22 -7.55
C PRO A 245 4.47 15.00 -8.73
N ALA A 246 5.47 15.83 -8.47
CA ALA A 246 6.14 16.62 -9.50
C ALA A 246 6.91 15.73 -10.50
N GLN A 247 7.54 14.66 -10.04
CA GLN A 247 8.26 13.71 -10.90
C GLN A 247 7.31 12.91 -11.79
N LEU A 248 6.16 12.47 -11.27
CA LEU A 248 5.14 11.78 -12.06
C LEU A 248 4.50 12.71 -13.11
N ASN A 249 4.30 14.00 -12.78
CA ASN A 249 3.75 14.99 -13.70
C ASN A 249 4.69 15.31 -14.88
N LYS A 250 6.01 15.18 -14.73
CA LYS A 250 6.98 15.42 -15.81
C LYS A 250 6.89 14.43 -16.97
N ASN A 251 6.11 13.34 -16.83
CA ASN A 251 6.06 12.23 -17.80
C ASN A 251 7.44 11.69 -18.21
N ALA A 252 8.40 11.75 -17.30
CA ALA A 252 9.73 11.21 -17.52
C ALA A 252 9.69 9.67 -17.46
N SER A 253 10.55 9.03 -18.24
CA SER A 253 10.66 7.56 -18.30
C SER A 253 11.11 6.90 -16.98
N ARG A 254 11.57 7.70 -16.02
CA ARG A 254 12.00 7.27 -14.69
C ARG A 254 11.96 8.46 -13.72
N TYR A 255 12.02 8.18 -12.43
CA TYR A 255 12.26 9.18 -11.40
C TYR A 255 13.64 9.82 -11.59
N GLN A 256 13.68 11.15 -11.72
CA GLN A 256 14.92 11.89 -12.01
C GLN A 256 15.59 12.32 -10.70
N VAL A 257 16.36 11.44 -10.09
CA VAL A 257 17.04 11.67 -8.80
C VAL A 257 17.89 12.94 -8.82
N SER A 258 18.68 13.16 -9.87
CA SER A 258 19.56 14.32 -10.00
C SER A 258 18.84 15.67 -10.01
N SER A 259 17.56 15.70 -10.37
CA SER A 259 16.74 16.92 -10.34
C SER A 259 16.15 17.21 -8.95
N VAL A 260 16.22 16.26 -8.02
CA VAL A 260 15.72 16.39 -6.65
C VAL A 260 16.89 16.54 -5.67
N LEU A 261 17.94 15.77 -5.85
CA LEU A 261 19.13 15.71 -4.99
C LEU A 261 20.38 16.20 -5.74
N ASN A 262 20.36 17.41 -6.26
CA ASN A 262 21.52 18.18 -6.79
C ASN A 262 22.65 17.34 -7.41
N GLY A 263 22.34 16.61 -8.50
CA GLY A 263 23.34 15.83 -9.27
C GLY A 263 23.61 14.42 -8.74
N GLU A 264 22.96 13.99 -7.66
CA GLU A 264 23.05 12.60 -7.18
C GLU A 264 22.54 11.60 -8.25
N ARG A 265 23.19 10.44 -8.31
CA ARG A 265 22.80 9.35 -9.21
C ARG A 265 21.90 8.34 -8.48
N ALA A 266 21.06 7.65 -9.23
CA ALA A 266 20.14 6.65 -8.66
C ALA A 266 20.90 5.52 -7.93
N GLU A 267 22.07 5.13 -8.43
CA GLU A 267 22.90 4.09 -7.82
C GLU A 267 23.38 4.44 -6.40
N ASN A 268 23.55 5.74 -6.11
CA ASN A 268 24.05 6.23 -4.82
C ASN A 268 22.95 6.29 -3.74
N ILE A 269 21.69 6.14 -4.12
CA ILE A 269 20.53 6.29 -3.22
C ILE A 269 19.67 5.02 -3.11
N LEU A 270 20.22 3.87 -3.54
CA LEU A 270 19.46 2.59 -3.51
C LEU A 270 19.00 2.23 -2.09
N GLU A 271 19.81 2.54 -1.07
CA GLU A 271 19.43 2.35 0.33
C GLU A 271 18.24 3.24 0.70
N SER A 272 18.27 4.52 0.34
CA SER A 272 17.16 5.46 0.58
C SER A 272 15.87 5.00 -0.12
N ILE A 273 15.96 4.45 -1.34
CA ILE A 273 14.80 3.90 -2.03
C ILE A 273 14.28 2.63 -1.34
N ALA A 274 15.17 1.79 -0.83
CA ALA A 274 14.78 0.63 -0.02
C ALA A 274 14.08 1.05 1.28
N GLU A 275 14.60 2.07 1.97
CA GLU A 275 13.98 2.62 3.18
C GLU A 275 12.58 3.22 2.90
N LEU A 276 12.41 3.99 1.81
CA LEU A 276 11.11 4.51 1.39
C LEU A 276 10.12 3.38 1.07
N LYS A 277 10.56 2.34 0.39
CA LYS A 277 9.75 1.15 0.10
C LYS A 277 9.35 0.42 1.40
N ASP A 278 10.29 0.25 2.30
CA ASP A 278 10.09 -0.44 3.58
C ASP A 278 9.17 0.35 4.53
N SER A 279 9.10 1.69 4.38
CA SER A 279 8.13 2.50 5.10
C SER A 279 6.68 2.13 4.80
N LYS A 280 6.43 1.44 3.68
CA LYS A 280 5.10 1.15 3.13
C LYS A 280 4.28 2.41 2.78
N THR A 281 4.91 3.60 2.83
CA THR A 281 4.30 4.87 2.40
C THR A 281 4.51 5.12 0.91
N VAL A 282 5.55 4.51 0.34
CA VAL A 282 5.94 4.62 -1.06
C VAL A 282 5.91 3.26 -1.75
N LEU A 283 5.36 3.24 -2.96
CA LEU A 283 5.37 2.10 -3.87
C LEU A 283 6.44 2.33 -4.94
N VAL A 284 7.24 1.32 -5.19
CA VAL A 284 8.33 1.40 -6.18
C VAL A 284 8.00 0.52 -7.36
N SER A 285 7.89 1.12 -8.55
CA SER A 285 7.81 0.41 -9.82
C SER A 285 9.18 0.39 -10.47
N TYR A 286 9.75 -0.80 -10.65
CA TYR A 286 11.08 -0.95 -11.28
C TYR A 286 10.96 -1.15 -12.79
N HIS A 287 11.96 -0.67 -13.52
CA HIS A 287 12.06 -0.95 -14.96
C HIS A 287 12.41 -2.43 -15.17
N ALA A 288 11.60 -3.13 -15.95
CA ALA A 288 11.90 -4.48 -16.41
C ALA A 288 12.76 -4.37 -17.70
N ASN A 289 14.03 -4.80 -17.66
CA ASN A 289 14.92 -4.76 -18.83
C ASN A 289 14.44 -5.73 -19.92
N ASP A 290 13.93 -6.89 -19.51
CA ASP A 290 13.31 -7.88 -20.39
C ASP A 290 11.91 -8.23 -19.84
N PRO A 291 10.82 -7.75 -20.48
CA PRO A 291 9.47 -8.03 -20.03
C PRO A 291 9.09 -9.49 -20.31
N ASN A 292 9.13 -10.31 -19.25
CA ASN A 292 8.73 -11.70 -19.23
C ASN A 292 8.12 -12.06 -17.87
N ALA A 293 7.65 -13.29 -17.69
CA ALA A 293 7.03 -13.72 -16.43
C ALA A 293 7.97 -13.64 -15.20
N GLY A 294 9.29 -13.59 -15.43
CA GLY A 294 10.31 -13.49 -14.36
C GLY A 294 10.90 -12.08 -14.20
N MET A 295 10.14 -11.02 -14.33
CA MET A 295 10.61 -9.62 -14.29
C MET A 295 11.43 -9.27 -13.05
N SER A 296 11.18 -9.92 -11.92
CA SER A 296 11.97 -9.71 -10.68
C SER A 296 13.45 -9.99 -10.85
N ASN A 297 13.81 -10.90 -11.73
CA ASN A 297 15.20 -11.27 -12.01
C ASN A 297 15.90 -10.29 -12.98
N ASN A 298 15.11 -9.53 -13.76
CA ASN A 298 15.58 -8.65 -14.81
C ASN A 298 15.29 -7.17 -14.53
N LYS A 299 15.01 -6.81 -13.28
CA LYS A 299 14.73 -5.43 -12.89
C LYS A 299 15.99 -4.59 -12.84
N ASP A 300 15.88 -3.35 -13.29
CA ASP A 300 16.92 -2.33 -13.16
C ASP A 300 16.69 -1.53 -11.88
N LEU A 301 17.56 -1.70 -10.89
CA LEU A 301 17.43 -0.99 -9.61
C LEU A 301 17.73 0.51 -9.73
N GLY A 302 18.49 0.93 -10.73
CA GLY A 302 18.77 2.34 -11.01
C GLY A 302 17.69 3.04 -11.85
N LYS A 303 16.67 2.30 -12.32
CA LYS A 303 15.55 2.86 -13.07
C LYS A 303 14.23 2.49 -12.40
N PHE A 304 13.59 3.46 -11.78
CA PHE A 304 12.35 3.26 -11.03
C PHE A 304 11.43 4.46 -11.17
N LYS A 305 10.16 4.23 -10.83
CA LYS A 305 9.13 5.25 -10.56
C LYS A 305 8.64 5.09 -9.14
N LEU A 306 8.30 6.20 -8.49
CA LEU A 306 7.76 6.22 -7.14
C LEU A 306 6.31 6.67 -7.17
N PHE A 307 5.46 5.99 -6.40
CA PHE A 307 4.06 6.30 -6.16
C PHE A 307 3.79 6.34 -4.67
N LEU A 308 2.78 7.07 -4.22
CA LEU A 308 2.33 6.96 -2.84
C LEU A 308 1.42 5.75 -2.66
N SER A 309 1.51 5.12 -1.51
CA SER A 309 0.65 4.00 -1.16
C SER A 309 -0.81 4.40 -0.91
N ASP A 310 -1.10 5.69 -0.80
CA ASP A 310 -2.44 6.25 -0.65
C ASP A 310 -2.68 7.42 -1.60
N THR A 311 -3.70 7.31 -2.44
CA THR A 311 -4.02 8.33 -3.45
C THR A 311 -4.61 9.60 -2.83
N GLY A 312 -5.27 9.51 -1.68
CA GLY A 312 -5.73 10.68 -0.94
C GLY A 312 -4.58 11.51 -0.38
N LEU A 313 -3.56 10.85 0.20
CA LEU A 313 -2.32 11.51 0.63
C LEU A 313 -1.58 12.12 -0.57
N PHE A 314 -1.55 11.41 -1.70
CA PHE A 314 -0.97 11.92 -2.94
C PHE A 314 -1.64 13.22 -3.39
N THR A 315 -2.97 13.29 -3.34
CA THR A 315 -3.73 14.49 -3.70
C THR A 315 -3.40 15.67 -2.78
N THR A 316 -3.27 15.44 -1.48
CA THR A 316 -2.86 16.49 -0.52
C THR A 316 -1.42 16.92 -0.75
N LEU A 317 -0.49 15.98 -1.00
CA LEU A 317 0.92 16.29 -1.28
C LEU A 317 1.09 17.14 -2.56
N MET A 318 0.23 16.97 -3.57
CA MET A 318 0.24 17.82 -4.78
C MET A 318 0.01 19.31 -4.47
N PHE A 319 -0.66 19.63 -3.38
CA PHE A 319 -1.00 21.00 -2.96
C PHE A 319 -0.33 21.35 -1.62
N LYS A 320 0.83 20.74 -1.32
CA LYS A 320 1.55 20.92 -0.05
C LYS A 320 1.96 22.36 0.22
N ASP A 321 2.24 23.13 -0.83
CA ASP A 321 2.64 24.55 -0.80
C ASP A 321 1.53 25.51 -0.33
N ARG A 322 0.31 25.01 -0.11
CA ARG A 322 -0.83 25.77 0.41
C ARG A 322 -1.16 25.32 1.82
N ASP A 323 -1.70 26.24 2.63
CA ASP A 323 -2.11 25.93 4.01
C ASP A 323 -3.19 24.83 4.07
N PHE A 324 -4.05 24.79 3.05
CA PHE A 324 -5.04 23.73 2.87
C PHE A 324 -5.47 23.65 1.40
N THR A 325 -5.97 22.49 1.02
CA THR A 325 -6.58 22.31 -0.29
C THR A 325 -8.04 22.76 -0.20
N GLU A 326 -8.40 23.82 -0.93
CA GLU A 326 -9.76 24.39 -0.89
C GLU A 326 -10.80 23.38 -1.37
N ASN A 327 -12.00 23.40 -0.76
CA ASN A 327 -13.12 22.55 -1.18
C ASN A 327 -13.41 22.66 -2.68
N ILE A 328 -13.27 23.87 -3.25
CA ILE A 328 -13.48 24.10 -4.68
C ILE A 328 -12.50 23.32 -5.57
N ILE A 329 -11.26 23.09 -5.10
CA ILE A 329 -10.28 22.25 -5.82
C ILE A 329 -10.75 20.81 -5.79
N TYR A 330 -11.19 20.31 -4.64
CA TYR A 330 -11.76 18.98 -4.50
C TYR A 330 -12.99 18.78 -5.38
N GLU A 331 -13.91 19.74 -5.39
CA GLU A 331 -15.09 19.71 -6.26
C GLU A 331 -14.73 19.67 -7.74
N LYS A 332 -13.75 20.45 -8.16
CA LYS A 332 -13.27 20.43 -9.55
C LYS A 332 -12.63 19.10 -9.94
N LEU A 333 -11.83 18.49 -9.04
CA LEU A 333 -11.28 17.16 -9.22
C LEU A 333 -12.38 16.11 -9.32
N LEU A 334 -13.34 16.15 -8.41
CA LEU A 334 -14.47 15.21 -8.34
C LEU A 334 -15.32 15.26 -9.62
N ASN A 335 -15.53 16.44 -10.18
CA ASN A 335 -16.33 16.67 -11.38
C ASN A 335 -15.52 16.65 -12.68
N ASP A 336 -14.22 16.30 -12.64
CA ASP A 336 -13.32 16.28 -13.81
C ASP A 336 -13.22 17.62 -14.54
N LYS A 337 -13.34 18.73 -13.79
CA LYS A 337 -13.32 20.10 -14.31
C LYS A 337 -12.00 20.83 -14.06
N LEU A 338 -11.05 20.22 -13.37
CA LEU A 338 -9.73 20.80 -13.18
C LEU A 338 -8.98 20.76 -14.51
N SER A 339 -8.41 21.90 -14.93
CA SER A 339 -7.64 22.02 -16.17
C SER A 339 -6.29 21.29 -16.15
N ALA A 340 -5.87 20.76 -14.98
CA ALA A 340 -4.65 20.01 -14.85
C ALA A 340 -4.78 18.62 -15.49
N ASN A 341 -3.71 18.15 -16.13
CA ASN A 341 -3.64 16.78 -16.60
C ASN A 341 -3.56 15.83 -15.38
N LEU A 342 -4.63 15.13 -15.08
CA LEU A 342 -4.73 14.21 -13.94
C LEU A 342 -4.18 12.81 -14.23
N GLY A 343 -3.52 12.60 -15.37
CA GLY A 343 -3.00 11.28 -15.76
C GLY A 343 -2.13 10.64 -14.67
N TYR A 344 -1.28 11.42 -14.03
CA TYR A 344 -0.40 10.94 -12.97
C TYR A 344 -1.15 10.54 -11.67
N LEU A 345 -2.27 11.19 -11.36
CA LEU A 345 -3.13 10.80 -10.23
C LEU A 345 -3.78 9.42 -10.48
N TYR A 346 -4.28 9.21 -11.71
CA TYR A 346 -4.81 7.90 -12.10
C TYR A 346 -3.72 6.82 -12.10
N LYS A 347 -2.49 7.13 -12.55
CA LYS A 347 -1.36 6.19 -12.46
C LYS A 347 -1.05 5.82 -11.01
N ASN A 348 -1.11 6.79 -10.07
CA ASN A 348 -0.93 6.50 -8.64
C ASN A 348 -2.04 5.59 -8.09
N ALA A 349 -3.31 5.84 -8.45
CA ALA A 349 -4.42 4.99 -8.04
C ALA A 349 -4.28 3.54 -8.56
N VAL A 350 -3.87 3.37 -9.82
CA VAL A 350 -3.59 2.04 -10.39
C VAL A 350 -2.45 1.36 -9.65
N ALA A 351 -1.34 2.05 -9.38
CA ALA A 351 -0.23 1.50 -8.60
C ALA A 351 -0.65 1.03 -7.21
N GLN A 352 -1.49 1.82 -6.50
CA GLN A 352 -2.05 1.47 -5.20
C GLN A 352 -2.90 0.19 -5.28
N ILE A 353 -3.83 0.12 -6.25
CA ILE A 353 -4.75 -1.02 -6.42
C ILE A 353 -3.96 -2.30 -6.74
N LEU A 354 -3.05 -2.25 -7.72
CA LEU A 354 -2.24 -3.41 -8.09
C LEU A 354 -1.40 -3.93 -6.90
N THR A 355 -0.82 -3.01 -6.12
CA THR A 355 -0.07 -3.39 -4.92
C THR A 355 -0.96 -4.00 -3.84
N ALA A 356 -2.16 -3.47 -3.61
CA ALA A 356 -3.13 -4.02 -2.66
C ALA A 356 -3.57 -5.44 -3.05
N ASN A 357 -3.64 -5.73 -4.36
CA ASN A 357 -3.90 -7.07 -4.90
C ASN A 357 -2.71 -8.04 -4.74
N GLY A 358 -1.55 -7.56 -4.30
CA GLY A 358 -0.33 -8.36 -4.12
C GLY A 358 0.62 -8.34 -5.32
N ASP A 359 0.36 -7.53 -6.33
CA ASP A 359 1.22 -7.43 -7.51
C ASP A 359 2.49 -6.62 -7.24
N ALA A 360 3.62 -7.10 -7.73
CA ALA A 360 4.84 -6.31 -7.82
C ALA A 360 4.75 -5.37 -9.03
N LEU A 361 5.13 -4.11 -8.82
CA LEU A 361 5.03 -3.09 -9.86
C LEU A 361 6.27 -3.10 -10.76
N PHE A 362 6.05 -3.25 -12.06
CA PHE A 362 7.06 -3.11 -13.11
C PHE A 362 6.53 -2.22 -14.21
N TYR A 363 7.44 -1.51 -14.89
CA TYR A 363 7.19 -0.77 -16.12
C TYR A 363 8.26 -1.08 -17.16
N HIS A 364 8.05 -0.70 -18.40
CA HIS A 364 9.03 -0.89 -19.47
C HIS A 364 9.07 0.30 -20.40
N THR A 365 10.27 0.63 -20.87
CA THR A 365 10.49 1.64 -21.89
C THR A 365 11.38 1.08 -23.00
N PHE A 366 11.05 1.38 -24.23
CA PHE A 366 11.83 0.98 -25.40
C PHE A 366 11.77 2.04 -26.49
N MET A 367 12.82 2.10 -27.31
CA MET A 367 12.95 3.15 -28.30
C MET A 367 12.01 2.92 -29.48
N ASN A 368 11.36 4.00 -29.93
CA ASN A 368 10.74 4.08 -31.24
C ASN A 368 11.82 4.43 -32.26
N GLU A 369 12.14 3.51 -33.15
CA GLU A 369 13.23 3.63 -34.11
C GLU A 369 13.04 4.81 -35.09
N SER A 370 11.79 5.12 -35.44
CA SER A 370 11.46 6.20 -36.40
C SER A 370 11.54 7.60 -35.79
N THR A 371 11.09 7.76 -34.53
CA THR A 371 11.01 9.09 -33.88
C THR A 371 12.13 9.34 -32.89
N ARG A 372 12.94 8.33 -32.55
CA ARG A 372 13.94 8.32 -31.47
C ARG A 372 13.38 8.70 -30.10
N ARG A 373 12.06 8.64 -29.91
CA ARG A 373 11.38 8.80 -28.61
C ARG A 373 11.11 7.44 -28.00
N ASN A 374 11.02 7.39 -26.69
CA ASN A 374 10.68 6.16 -26.01
C ASN A 374 9.16 5.93 -26.03
N TYR A 375 8.76 4.70 -26.34
CA TYR A 375 7.49 4.15 -25.91
C TYR A 375 7.58 3.77 -24.44
N GLU A 376 6.46 3.87 -23.73
CA GLU A 376 6.36 3.49 -22.33
C GLU A 376 5.13 2.64 -22.11
N ILE A 377 5.28 1.55 -21.38
CA ILE A 377 4.20 0.76 -20.77
C ILE A 377 4.19 1.09 -19.28
N ASP A 378 3.09 1.66 -18.80
CA ASP A 378 2.98 2.19 -17.43
C ASP A 378 3.13 1.12 -16.36
N PHE A 379 2.49 -0.05 -16.56
CA PHE A 379 2.63 -1.21 -15.70
C PHE A 379 2.65 -2.51 -16.52
N ILE A 380 3.33 -3.51 -15.98
CA ILE A 380 3.35 -4.86 -16.55
C ILE A 380 3.08 -5.85 -15.42
N LEU A 381 2.06 -6.69 -15.58
CA LEU A 381 1.76 -7.77 -14.66
C LEU A 381 2.27 -9.09 -15.22
N ALA A 382 2.78 -9.95 -14.35
CA ALA A 382 3.04 -11.35 -14.68
C ALA A 382 1.78 -12.17 -14.39
N ARG A 383 1.28 -12.90 -15.37
CA ARG A 383 0.12 -13.79 -15.23
C ARG A 383 0.44 -15.12 -15.89
N LYS A 384 0.35 -16.21 -15.14
CA LYS A 384 0.81 -17.53 -15.59
C LYS A 384 2.29 -17.44 -16.02
N ASN A 385 2.62 -17.81 -17.25
CA ASN A 385 3.97 -17.74 -17.83
C ASN A 385 4.11 -16.57 -18.85
N LYS A 386 3.20 -15.61 -18.84
CA LYS A 386 3.14 -14.48 -19.78
C LYS A 386 3.02 -13.15 -19.05
N VAL A 387 3.00 -12.06 -19.79
CA VAL A 387 2.85 -10.70 -19.28
C VAL A 387 1.57 -10.05 -19.80
N CYS A 388 1.03 -9.13 -18.98
CA CYS A 388 -0.09 -8.28 -19.33
C CYS A 388 0.38 -6.81 -19.26
N PRO A 389 0.67 -6.15 -20.39
CA PRO A 389 0.99 -4.72 -20.41
C PRO A 389 -0.25 -3.88 -20.13
N ILE A 390 -0.06 -2.82 -19.34
CA ILE A 390 -1.10 -1.86 -18.94
C ILE A 390 -0.64 -0.45 -19.29
N GLU A 391 -1.44 0.26 -20.06
CA GLU A 391 -1.34 1.71 -20.30
C GLU A 391 -2.46 2.44 -19.57
N VAL A 392 -2.16 3.56 -18.87
CA VAL A 392 -3.13 4.34 -18.08
C VAL A 392 -3.32 5.71 -18.72
N LYS A 393 -4.55 6.04 -19.11
CA LYS A 393 -4.89 7.31 -19.77
C LYS A 393 -6.09 8.00 -19.15
N SER A 394 -5.92 9.26 -18.74
CA SER A 394 -7.04 10.14 -18.35
C SER A 394 -7.70 10.81 -19.55
N SER A 395 -6.95 10.97 -20.66
CA SER A 395 -7.42 11.58 -21.91
C SER A 395 -6.62 11.02 -23.09
N GLY A 396 -7.01 11.36 -24.34
CA GLY A 396 -6.26 10.93 -25.53
C GLY A 396 -6.26 9.41 -25.80
N TYR A 397 -7.28 8.71 -25.34
CA TYR A 397 -7.38 7.25 -25.36
C TYR A 397 -7.67 6.62 -26.73
N LYS A 398 -7.88 7.43 -27.76
CA LYS A 398 -8.09 6.94 -29.15
C LYS A 398 -6.82 6.37 -29.80
N THR A 399 -5.66 6.60 -29.19
CA THR A 399 -4.37 6.11 -29.69
C THR A 399 -3.65 5.39 -28.57
N HIS A 400 -3.22 4.17 -28.79
CA HIS A 400 -2.50 3.30 -27.87
C HIS A 400 -1.17 2.79 -28.49
N ALA A 401 -0.45 3.72 -29.12
CA ALA A 401 0.75 3.42 -29.90
C ALA A 401 1.84 2.67 -29.12
N SER A 402 1.94 2.89 -27.78
CA SER A 402 2.90 2.15 -26.94
C SER A 402 2.49 0.69 -26.78
N LEU A 403 1.19 0.40 -26.53
CA LEU A 403 0.68 -0.98 -26.47
C LEU A 403 0.83 -1.71 -27.80
N ASP A 404 0.54 -1.02 -28.93
CA ASP A 404 0.67 -1.61 -30.27
C ASP A 404 2.11 -1.94 -30.60
N ALA A 405 3.03 -1.01 -30.30
CA ALA A 405 4.46 -1.23 -30.52
C ALA A 405 5.02 -2.34 -29.62
N PHE A 406 4.57 -2.40 -28.35
CA PHE A 406 4.93 -3.46 -27.42
C PHE A 406 4.41 -4.81 -27.92
N SER A 407 3.17 -4.87 -28.40
CA SER A 407 2.55 -6.08 -28.94
C SER A 407 3.30 -6.63 -30.15
N ARG A 408 3.74 -5.76 -31.06
CA ARG A 408 4.55 -6.18 -32.21
C ARG A 408 5.93 -6.73 -31.79
N LYS A 409 6.55 -6.13 -30.76
CA LYS A 409 7.89 -6.51 -30.32
C LYS A 409 7.92 -7.77 -29.46
N PHE A 410 6.88 -8.00 -28.65
CA PHE A 410 6.84 -9.05 -27.63
C PHE A 410 5.60 -9.98 -27.76
N SER A 411 5.09 -10.17 -29.00
CA SER A 411 3.82 -10.87 -29.29
C SER A 411 3.67 -12.20 -28.57
N ASP A 412 4.73 -13.03 -28.55
CA ASP A 412 4.70 -14.39 -28.00
C ASP A 412 4.63 -14.42 -26.47
N ARG A 413 4.89 -13.30 -25.80
CA ARG A 413 4.97 -13.17 -24.35
C ARG A 413 3.71 -12.60 -23.73
N ILE A 414 2.77 -12.08 -24.54
CA ILE A 414 1.58 -11.38 -24.06
C ILE A 414 0.44 -12.37 -23.85
N LEU A 415 -0.24 -12.24 -22.69
CA LEU A 415 -1.49 -12.93 -22.40
C LEU A 415 -2.67 -12.03 -22.80
N ASP A 416 -2.81 -10.87 -22.15
CA ASP A 416 -3.85 -9.88 -22.37
C ASP A 416 -3.25 -8.48 -22.39
N LYS A 417 -3.93 -7.52 -23.01
CA LYS A 417 -3.53 -6.10 -23.08
C LYS A 417 -4.61 -5.22 -22.49
N TYR A 418 -4.21 -4.27 -21.64
CA TYR A 418 -5.15 -3.41 -20.95
C TYR A 418 -4.85 -1.93 -21.18
N LEU A 419 -5.88 -1.19 -21.59
CA LEU A 419 -5.93 0.25 -21.56
C LEU A 419 -6.84 0.67 -20.40
N ILE A 420 -6.27 1.21 -19.34
CA ILE A 420 -7.04 1.74 -18.21
C ILE A 420 -7.37 3.20 -18.48
N TYR A 421 -8.66 3.54 -18.43
CA TYR A 421 -9.09 4.87 -18.84
C TYR A 421 -10.35 5.36 -18.10
N THR A 422 -10.86 6.52 -18.49
CA THR A 422 -11.99 7.19 -17.83
C THR A 422 -13.32 6.99 -18.56
N LYS A 423 -13.41 6.08 -19.52
CA LYS A 423 -14.65 5.73 -20.23
C LYS A 423 -15.14 4.36 -19.78
N ASP A 424 -16.36 4.03 -20.20
CA ASP A 424 -16.98 2.73 -19.93
C ASP A 424 -16.23 1.59 -20.63
N PHE A 425 -16.45 0.36 -20.18
CA PHE A 425 -15.84 -0.83 -20.77
C PHE A 425 -16.01 -0.86 -22.29
N ALA A 426 -14.94 -1.11 -22.99
CA ALA A 426 -14.90 -1.38 -24.41
C ALA A 426 -13.81 -2.39 -24.74
N LYS A 427 -13.89 -2.97 -25.94
CA LYS A 427 -12.82 -3.77 -26.52
C LYS A 427 -12.43 -3.14 -27.85
N ASP A 428 -11.15 -2.81 -28.00
CA ASP A 428 -10.57 -2.28 -29.24
C ASP A 428 -9.62 -3.33 -29.79
N GLU A 429 -10.04 -4.03 -30.84
CA GLU A 429 -9.39 -5.24 -31.36
C GLU A 429 -9.17 -6.29 -30.25
N ASP A 430 -7.92 -6.47 -29.81
CA ASP A 430 -7.53 -7.40 -28.75
C ASP A 430 -7.11 -6.67 -27.45
N ILE A 431 -7.36 -5.34 -27.35
CA ILE A 431 -7.10 -4.53 -26.15
C ILE A 431 -8.38 -4.41 -25.34
N PHE A 432 -8.31 -4.80 -24.07
CA PHE A 432 -9.38 -4.54 -23.11
C PHE A 432 -9.28 -3.11 -22.58
N CYS A 433 -10.22 -2.26 -22.98
CA CYS A 433 -10.34 -0.89 -22.49
C CYS A 433 -11.20 -0.89 -21.22
N LEU A 434 -10.56 -0.77 -20.05
CA LEU A 434 -11.21 -0.89 -18.76
C LEU A 434 -11.36 0.47 -18.08
N PRO A 435 -12.57 0.84 -17.58
CA PRO A 435 -12.69 1.94 -16.66
C PRO A 435 -11.90 1.66 -15.40
N ILE A 436 -11.28 2.70 -14.83
CA ILE A 436 -10.33 2.54 -13.72
C ILE A 436 -10.90 1.81 -12.50
N TYR A 437 -12.19 1.91 -12.23
CA TYR A 437 -12.83 1.19 -11.13
C TYR A 437 -12.88 -0.34 -11.32
N LEU A 438 -12.51 -0.86 -12.50
CA LEU A 438 -12.39 -2.30 -12.76
C LEU A 438 -10.96 -2.85 -12.58
N VAL A 439 -9.96 -1.99 -12.39
CA VAL A 439 -8.54 -2.42 -12.23
C VAL A 439 -8.34 -3.41 -11.10
N GLN A 440 -9.14 -3.33 -10.05
CA GLN A 440 -9.07 -4.24 -8.91
C GLN A 440 -9.33 -5.71 -9.24
N PHE A 441 -9.80 -6.02 -10.45
CA PHE A 441 -10.06 -7.40 -10.90
C PHE A 441 -8.98 -7.96 -11.83
N LEU A 442 -7.92 -7.19 -12.11
CA LEU A 442 -6.75 -7.67 -12.87
C LEU A 442 -5.85 -8.52 -11.98
#